data_49a86fa2aab7cc224f48974c83d59aaa
#
_entry.id   49a86fa2aab7cc224f48974c83d59aaa
#
_cell.length_a   1.000
_cell.length_b   1.000
_cell.length_c   1.000
_cell.angle_alpha   90.00
_cell.angle_beta   90.00
_cell.angle_gamma   90.00
#
_symmetry.space_group_name_H-M   'P 1'
#
loop_
_entity.id
_entity.type
_entity.pdbx_description
1 polymer ?
#
loop_
_entity_poly.entity_id
_entity_poly.type
_entity_poly.pdbx_seq_one_letter_code
_entity_poly.pdbx_strand_id
1 'polypeptide(L)'
;KLFDYGKWEVKKFLLSNVRYWMEEFHFDGYRFDGVTSMLYFHHGHTSFGHYDKYFKEGVDCDAVTYLQLANEVIHEFKKNAISIAEDVSGMPGLCRAPEEGGVGFDFRLAMGIPDYWIKLLKEKTDEQWDIHEMWGVLNNRRKNEKTIAYAESHDQALVGDKTIAFWLMDKEMYFQMHVDDPNLVIDRGIALHKMLRLFTISL
;
A
#
# COMPACT_ATOMS: atom_id res chain seq x y z
N LYS A 1 0.62 18.78 3.34
CA LYS A 1 1.74 19.57 2.80
C LYS A 1 2.95 18.67 2.71
N LEU A 2 3.61 18.70 1.57
CA LEU A 2 4.86 17.96 1.33
C LEU A 2 6.07 18.82 1.70
N PHE A 3 7.20 18.16 1.82
CA PHE A 3 8.49 18.84 1.96
C PHE A 3 8.96 19.44 0.63
N ASP A 4 9.77 20.48 0.70
CA ASP A 4 10.45 21.03 -0.48
C ASP A 4 11.76 20.25 -0.72
N TYR A 5 11.67 19.21 -1.53
CA TYR A 5 12.79 18.32 -1.81
C TYR A 5 13.92 18.98 -2.61
N GLY A 6 13.68 20.14 -3.23
CA GLY A 6 14.71 20.94 -3.88
C GLY A 6 15.74 21.52 -2.90
N LYS A 7 15.38 21.65 -1.61
CA LYS A 7 16.26 22.18 -0.58
C LYS A 7 17.18 21.11 -0.02
N TRP A 8 18.47 21.41 -0.01
CA TRP A 8 19.48 20.53 0.55
C TRP A 8 19.25 20.22 2.03
N GLU A 9 18.90 21.20 2.81
CA GLU A 9 18.64 21.08 4.25
C GLU A 9 17.47 20.15 4.53
N VAL A 10 16.46 20.17 3.69
CA VAL A 10 15.29 19.28 3.78
C VAL A 10 15.69 17.84 3.48
N LYS A 11 16.41 17.62 2.37
CA LYS A 11 16.93 16.27 2.04
C LYS A 11 17.83 15.75 3.16
N LYS A 12 18.74 16.56 3.66
CA LYS A 12 19.63 16.20 4.78
C LYS A 12 18.85 15.84 6.04
N PHE A 13 17.84 16.63 6.40
CA PHE A 13 16.98 16.36 7.55
C PHE A 13 16.27 15.01 7.42
N LEU A 14 15.64 14.76 6.27
CA LEU A 14 14.88 13.55 6.02
C LEU A 14 15.77 12.29 5.98
N LEU A 15 16.94 12.36 5.33
CA LEU A 15 17.91 11.26 5.31
C LEU A 15 18.50 10.98 6.69
N SER A 16 18.79 12.04 7.46
CA SER A 16 19.24 11.90 8.85
C SER A 16 18.16 11.26 9.73
N ASN A 17 16.89 11.59 9.49
CA ASN A 17 15.76 10.99 10.20
C ASN A 17 15.63 9.49 9.90
N VAL A 18 15.76 9.07 8.63
CA VAL A 18 15.80 7.66 8.25
C VAL A 18 16.91 6.94 9.02
N ARG A 19 18.14 7.47 8.99
CA ARG A 19 19.25 6.87 9.72
C ARG A 19 19.02 6.81 11.23
N TYR A 20 18.50 7.89 11.82
CA TYR A 20 18.26 8.02 13.27
C TYR A 20 17.37 6.90 13.82
N TRP A 21 16.26 6.61 13.18
CA TRP A 21 15.34 5.56 13.63
C TRP A 21 15.93 4.14 13.49
N MET A 22 16.81 3.92 12.52
CA MET A 22 17.51 2.65 12.39
C MET A 22 18.63 2.50 13.42
N GLU A 23 19.37 3.59 13.68
CA GLU A 23 20.53 3.59 14.57
C GLU A 23 20.10 3.53 16.03
N GLU A 24 19.18 4.40 16.44
CA GLU A 24 18.78 4.55 17.85
C GLU A 24 17.66 3.57 18.27
N PHE A 25 16.74 3.27 17.36
CA PHE A 25 15.55 2.44 17.66
C PHE A 25 15.58 1.08 16.98
N HIS A 26 16.63 0.77 16.23
CA HIS A 26 16.87 -0.52 15.57
C HIS A 26 15.75 -0.96 14.62
N PHE A 27 15.15 -0.04 13.91
CA PHE A 27 14.12 -0.37 12.92
C PHE A 27 14.66 -1.30 11.84
N ASP A 28 13.80 -2.22 11.38
CA ASP A 28 14.10 -3.20 10.35
C ASP A 28 13.68 -2.74 8.95
N GLY A 29 13.11 -1.56 8.83
CA GLY A 29 12.67 -1.01 7.56
C GLY A 29 11.62 0.07 7.69
N TYR A 30 11.08 0.52 6.55
CA TYR A 30 10.14 1.64 6.46
C TYR A 30 9.04 1.40 5.46
N ARG A 31 7.84 1.85 5.78
CA ARG A 31 6.80 2.18 4.82
C ARG A 31 6.85 3.69 4.55
N PHE A 32 6.99 4.06 3.30
CA PHE A 32 6.87 5.42 2.84
C PHE A 32 5.43 5.70 2.44
N ASP A 33 4.80 6.62 3.16
CA ASP A 33 3.42 7.02 3.02
C ASP A 33 3.27 8.03 1.88
N GLY A 34 2.21 7.91 1.07
CA GLY A 34 1.86 8.89 0.05
C GLY A 34 2.91 9.13 -1.04
N VAL A 35 3.66 8.10 -1.46
CA VAL A 35 4.74 8.23 -2.44
C VAL A 35 4.27 8.84 -3.76
N THR A 36 3.05 8.53 -4.23
CA THR A 36 2.46 9.19 -5.41
C THR A 36 2.47 10.71 -5.29
N SER A 37 2.10 11.23 -4.12
CA SER A 37 2.07 12.68 -3.89
C SER A 37 3.47 13.30 -3.85
N MET A 38 4.49 12.52 -3.52
CA MET A 38 5.90 12.95 -3.54
C MET A 38 6.44 12.98 -4.98
N LEU A 39 6.16 11.93 -5.76
CA LEU A 39 6.69 11.74 -7.11
C LEU A 39 6.22 12.81 -8.10
N TYR A 40 5.05 13.44 -7.86
CA TYR A 40 4.41 14.29 -8.86
C TYR A 40 3.93 15.62 -8.28
N PHE A 41 4.23 16.73 -8.97
CA PHE A 41 3.73 18.06 -8.60
C PHE A 41 2.21 18.16 -8.62
N HIS A 42 1.53 17.35 -9.43
CA HIS A 42 0.06 17.25 -9.46
C HIS A 42 -0.48 16.25 -8.41
N HIS A 43 0.37 15.71 -7.52
CA HIS A 43 0.01 14.82 -6.41
C HIS A 43 -0.85 13.60 -6.81
N GLY A 44 -0.71 13.11 -8.03
CA GLY A 44 -1.53 12.00 -8.55
C GLY A 44 -2.89 12.39 -9.13
N HIS A 45 -3.25 13.68 -9.11
CA HIS A 45 -4.52 14.18 -9.67
C HIS A 45 -4.49 14.26 -11.22
N THR A 46 -4.09 13.17 -11.86
CA THR A 46 -4.05 13.04 -13.32
C THR A 46 -4.31 11.60 -13.74
N SER A 47 -4.64 11.41 -15.02
CA SER A 47 -4.72 10.07 -15.61
C SER A 47 -3.35 9.65 -16.16
N PHE A 48 -2.89 8.47 -15.76
CA PHE A 48 -1.64 7.87 -16.24
C PHE A 48 -1.85 6.99 -17.49
N GLY A 49 -2.63 7.48 -18.47
CA GLY A 49 -2.97 6.72 -19.67
C GLY A 49 -1.82 6.43 -20.65
N HIS A 50 -0.67 7.09 -20.49
CA HIS A 50 0.52 6.90 -21.29
C HIS A 50 1.78 6.86 -20.43
N TYR A 51 2.80 6.10 -20.88
CA TYR A 51 4.07 5.95 -20.18
C TYR A 51 4.79 7.28 -19.90
N ASP A 52 4.70 8.24 -20.82
CA ASP A 52 5.29 9.57 -20.64
C ASP A 52 4.79 10.31 -19.39
N LYS A 53 3.57 10.04 -18.97
CA LYS A 53 2.99 10.63 -17.76
C LYS A 53 3.71 10.21 -16.49
N TYR A 54 4.40 9.09 -16.49
CA TYR A 54 5.18 8.63 -15.35
C TYR A 54 6.55 9.26 -15.24
N PHE A 55 7.14 9.76 -16.35
CA PHE A 55 8.57 10.09 -16.41
C PHE A 55 8.90 11.48 -16.94
N LYS A 56 7.91 12.24 -17.42
CA LYS A 56 8.13 13.55 -18.03
C LYS A 56 7.47 14.69 -17.25
N GLU A 57 6.40 15.23 -17.80
CA GLU A 57 5.71 16.37 -17.20
C GLU A 57 5.12 16.04 -15.82
N GLY A 58 5.37 16.93 -14.87
CA GLY A 58 4.81 16.83 -13.54
C GLY A 58 5.58 15.94 -12.56
N VAL A 59 6.69 15.30 -12.97
CA VAL A 59 7.55 14.54 -12.07
C VAL A 59 8.43 15.48 -11.26
N ASP A 60 8.44 15.31 -9.94
CA ASP A 60 9.38 15.96 -9.04
C ASP A 60 10.68 15.14 -8.96
N CYS A 61 11.66 15.52 -9.80
CA CYS A 61 12.96 14.84 -9.84
C CYS A 61 13.73 14.94 -8.51
N ASP A 62 13.53 16.00 -7.75
CA ASP A 62 14.15 16.15 -6.45
C ASP A 62 13.57 15.18 -5.41
N ALA A 63 12.26 14.93 -5.45
CA ALA A 63 11.62 13.93 -4.64
C ALA A 63 12.05 12.50 -5.04
N VAL A 64 12.15 12.21 -6.35
CA VAL A 64 12.69 10.94 -6.85
C VAL A 64 14.12 10.73 -6.32
N THR A 65 14.98 11.73 -6.43
CA THR A 65 16.35 11.69 -5.91
C THR A 65 16.38 11.44 -4.41
N TYR A 66 15.51 12.12 -3.64
CA TYR A 66 15.39 11.87 -2.21
C TYR A 66 15.02 10.42 -1.90
N LEU A 67 14.04 9.87 -2.60
CA LEU A 67 13.59 8.48 -2.39
C LEU A 67 14.69 7.47 -2.76
N GLN A 68 15.44 7.71 -3.84
CA GLN A 68 16.60 6.88 -4.20
C GLN A 68 17.65 6.89 -3.10
N LEU A 69 18.06 8.08 -2.65
CA LEU A 69 19.02 8.25 -1.56
C LEU A 69 18.54 7.65 -0.23
N ALA A 70 17.25 7.75 0.08
CA ALA A 70 16.67 7.13 1.27
C ALA A 70 16.77 5.60 1.23
N ASN A 71 16.45 4.98 0.10
CA ASN A 71 16.61 3.54 -0.09
C ASN A 71 18.08 3.11 0.01
N GLU A 72 19.01 3.88 -0.57
CA GLU A 72 20.44 3.64 -0.45
C GLU A 72 20.90 3.70 1.01
N VAL A 73 20.54 4.75 1.75
CA VAL A 73 20.89 4.89 3.18
C VAL A 73 20.33 3.72 4.00
N ILE A 74 19.10 3.29 3.74
CA ILE A 74 18.48 2.15 4.44
C ILE A 74 19.32 0.88 4.26
N HIS A 75 19.65 0.55 3.01
CA HIS A 75 20.33 -0.71 2.69
C HIS A 75 21.84 -0.68 2.99
N GLU A 76 22.49 0.48 2.93
CA GLU A 76 23.87 0.65 3.40
C GLU A 76 23.96 0.47 4.91
N PHE A 77 23.02 1.07 5.66
CA PHE A 77 23.01 0.96 7.12
C PHE A 77 22.64 -0.46 7.58
N LYS A 78 21.65 -1.09 6.95
CA LYS A 78 21.19 -2.44 7.27
C LYS A 78 20.81 -3.20 6.02
N LYS A 79 21.70 -4.05 5.57
CA LYS A 79 21.58 -4.80 4.30
C LYS A 79 20.26 -5.58 4.13
N ASN A 80 19.67 -6.07 5.23
CA ASN A 80 18.43 -6.84 5.23
C ASN A 80 17.21 -6.01 5.63
N ALA A 81 17.34 -4.68 5.71
CA ALA A 81 16.19 -3.82 5.94
C ALA A 81 15.25 -3.85 4.74
N ILE A 82 13.99 -3.50 4.99
CA ILE A 82 12.93 -3.53 3.96
C ILE A 82 12.37 -2.12 3.78
N SER A 83 12.31 -1.68 2.53
CA SER A 83 11.63 -0.45 2.15
C SER A 83 10.37 -0.73 1.34
N ILE A 84 9.26 -0.08 1.72
CA ILE A 84 7.94 -0.32 1.14
C ILE A 84 7.36 1.02 0.69
N ALA A 85 6.96 1.12 -0.58
CA ALA A 85 6.28 2.29 -1.09
C ALA A 85 4.76 2.12 -1.05
N GLU A 86 4.07 3.12 -0.50
CA GLU A 86 2.65 3.31 -0.75
C GLU A 86 2.49 4.19 -1.99
N ASP A 87 2.12 3.60 -3.10
CA ASP A 87 1.95 4.31 -4.36
C ASP A 87 0.73 3.80 -5.14
N VAL A 88 -0.18 4.72 -5.50
CA VAL A 88 -1.38 4.45 -6.30
C VAL A 88 -1.19 4.78 -7.78
N SER A 89 -0.14 5.52 -8.15
CA SER A 89 0.11 5.91 -9.54
C SER A 89 0.40 4.73 -10.44
N GLY A 90 0.96 3.68 -9.87
CA GLY A 90 1.48 2.55 -10.62
C GLY A 90 2.77 2.88 -11.38
N MET A 91 3.62 3.80 -10.89
CA MET A 91 4.89 4.16 -11.53
C MET A 91 5.73 2.92 -11.84
N PRO A 92 6.09 2.68 -13.12
CA PRO A 92 6.97 1.59 -13.50
C PRO A 92 8.38 1.80 -12.93
N GLY A 93 9.02 0.71 -12.49
CA GLY A 93 10.39 0.77 -11.99
C GLY A 93 10.53 1.26 -10.54
N LEU A 94 9.42 1.52 -9.82
CA LEU A 94 9.47 1.96 -8.43
C LEU A 94 10.30 1.00 -7.54
N CYS A 95 10.15 -0.31 -7.77
CA CYS A 95 10.86 -1.38 -7.06
C CYS A 95 12.04 -1.95 -7.87
N ARG A 96 12.67 -1.16 -8.75
CA ARG A 96 13.92 -1.52 -9.41
C ARG A 96 15.08 -0.73 -8.85
N ALA A 97 16.26 -1.28 -8.96
CA ALA A 97 17.48 -0.61 -8.52
C ALA A 97 17.68 0.73 -9.27
N PRO A 98 18.27 1.75 -8.62
CA PRO A 98 18.57 3.03 -9.25
C PRO A 98 19.43 2.90 -10.52
N GLU A 99 20.37 1.95 -10.57
CA GLU A 99 21.24 1.67 -11.70
C GLU A 99 20.44 1.18 -12.93
N GLU A 100 19.26 0.62 -12.71
CA GLU A 100 18.32 0.21 -13.75
C GLU A 100 17.31 1.32 -14.11
N GLY A 101 17.50 2.52 -13.55
CA GLY A 101 16.57 3.65 -13.71
C GLY A 101 15.37 3.61 -12.76
N GLY A 102 15.43 2.79 -11.72
CA GLY A 102 14.38 2.66 -10.70
C GLY A 102 14.54 3.59 -9.51
N VAL A 103 13.65 3.46 -8.53
CA VAL A 103 13.67 4.25 -7.28
C VAL A 103 14.31 3.48 -6.12
N GLY A 104 14.40 2.15 -6.20
CA GLY A 104 15.11 1.32 -5.25
C GLY A 104 14.29 0.76 -4.10
N PHE A 105 12.97 0.87 -4.13
CA PHE A 105 12.13 0.20 -3.13
C PHE A 105 12.18 -1.33 -3.27
N ASP A 106 12.14 -2.05 -2.14
CA ASP A 106 12.03 -3.50 -2.17
C ASP A 106 10.64 -3.96 -2.57
N PHE A 107 9.62 -3.26 -2.07
CA PHE A 107 8.21 -3.59 -2.29
C PHE A 107 7.37 -2.33 -2.50
N ARG A 108 6.21 -2.54 -3.15
CA ARG A 108 5.11 -1.58 -3.12
C ARG A 108 3.85 -2.25 -2.55
N LEU A 109 2.96 -1.47 -1.98
CA LEU A 109 1.65 -1.96 -1.54
C LEU A 109 0.76 -2.25 -2.75
N ALA A 110 0.08 -3.39 -2.73
CA ALA A 110 -0.91 -3.78 -3.74
C ALA A 110 -2.26 -3.11 -3.44
N MET A 111 -2.34 -1.78 -3.60
CA MET A 111 -3.45 -0.95 -3.15
C MET A 111 -4.80 -1.25 -3.81
N GLY A 112 -4.80 -1.87 -4.99
CA GLY A 112 -6.04 -2.32 -5.63
C GLY A 112 -6.75 -3.47 -4.93
N ILE A 113 -6.06 -4.23 -4.07
CA ILE A 113 -6.64 -5.37 -3.35
C ILE A 113 -7.65 -4.93 -2.27
N PRO A 114 -7.30 -4.05 -1.32
CA PRO A 114 -8.26 -3.58 -0.32
C PRO A 114 -9.45 -2.83 -0.95
N ASP A 115 -9.22 -2.05 -1.98
CA ASP A 115 -10.29 -1.34 -2.71
C ASP A 115 -11.25 -2.34 -3.37
N TYR A 116 -10.73 -3.43 -3.93
CA TYR A 116 -11.54 -4.50 -4.49
C TYR A 116 -12.39 -5.19 -3.42
N TRP A 117 -11.83 -5.51 -2.25
CA TRP A 117 -12.57 -6.12 -1.15
C TRP A 117 -13.72 -5.24 -0.67
N ILE A 118 -13.46 -3.95 -0.46
CA ILE A 118 -14.51 -3.00 -0.06
C ILE A 118 -15.60 -2.92 -1.13
N LYS A 119 -15.23 -2.81 -2.40
CA LYS A 119 -16.19 -2.77 -3.50
C LYS A 119 -17.03 -4.03 -3.58
N LEU A 120 -16.39 -5.20 -3.48
CA LEU A 120 -17.06 -6.50 -3.49
C LEU A 120 -18.11 -6.61 -2.37
N LEU A 121 -17.72 -6.23 -1.14
CA LEU A 121 -18.61 -6.29 0.02
C LEU A 121 -19.75 -5.27 -0.04
N LYS A 122 -19.56 -4.14 -0.70
CA LYS A 122 -20.61 -3.14 -0.91
C LYS A 122 -21.63 -3.54 -1.96
N GLU A 123 -21.18 -4.16 -3.04
CA GLU A 123 -21.97 -4.34 -4.26
C GLU A 123 -22.55 -5.74 -4.43
N LYS A 124 -21.98 -6.77 -3.78
CA LYS A 124 -22.34 -8.18 -3.99
C LYS A 124 -22.52 -8.93 -2.66
N THR A 125 -23.51 -9.79 -2.61
CA THR A 125 -23.58 -10.82 -1.58
C THR A 125 -22.59 -11.95 -1.89
N ASP A 126 -22.19 -12.74 -0.88
CA ASP A 126 -21.18 -13.79 -1.04
C ASP A 126 -21.60 -14.90 -2.03
N GLU A 127 -22.90 -15.14 -2.22
CA GLU A 127 -23.40 -16.05 -3.26
C GLU A 127 -23.14 -15.56 -4.69
N GLN A 128 -22.88 -14.25 -4.86
CA GLN A 128 -22.62 -13.62 -6.14
C GLN A 128 -21.12 -13.46 -6.44
N TRP A 129 -20.25 -13.90 -5.53
CA TRP A 129 -18.82 -13.75 -5.72
C TRP A 129 -18.31 -14.73 -6.79
N ASP A 130 -17.55 -14.20 -7.72
CA ASP A 130 -16.89 -14.95 -8.78
C ASP A 130 -15.41 -15.18 -8.43
N ILE A 131 -15.06 -16.45 -8.20
CA ILE A 131 -13.69 -16.84 -7.85
C ILE A 131 -12.70 -16.52 -8.96
N HIS A 132 -13.09 -16.57 -10.24
CA HIS A 132 -12.22 -16.22 -11.36
C HIS A 132 -11.96 -14.72 -11.42
N GLU A 133 -12.99 -13.90 -11.19
CA GLU A 133 -12.84 -12.44 -11.06
C GLU A 133 -11.90 -12.11 -9.89
N MET A 134 -12.16 -12.71 -8.72
CA MET A 134 -11.32 -12.52 -7.52
C MET A 134 -9.87 -12.89 -7.80
N TRP A 135 -9.61 -14.05 -8.37
CA TRP A 135 -8.27 -14.49 -8.73
C TRP A 135 -7.58 -13.52 -9.69
N GLY A 136 -8.27 -13.07 -10.73
CA GLY A 136 -7.76 -12.13 -11.71
C GLY A 136 -7.34 -10.80 -11.09
N VAL A 137 -8.16 -10.23 -10.20
CA VAL A 137 -7.87 -8.96 -9.52
C VAL A 137 -6.71 -9.11 -8.54
N LEU A 138 -6.76 -10.15 -7.71
CA LEU A 138 -5.76 -10.37 -6.65
C LEU A 138 -4.37 -10.70 -7.21
N ASN A 139 -4.29 -11.27 -8.42
CA ASN A 139 -3.04 -11.57 -9.11
C ASN A 139 -2.62 -10.51 -10.15
N ASN A 140 -3.37 -9.41 -10.27
CA ASN A 140 -3.04 -8.35 -11.22
C ASN A 140 -1.84 -7.53 -10.74
N ARG A 141 -0.65 -8.03 -11.05
CA ARG A 141 0.63 -7.38 -10.71
C ARG A 141 1.58 -7.42 -11.89
N ARG A 142 2.48 -6.45 -11.94
CA ARG A 142 3.52 -6.41 -12.97
C ARG A 142 4.53 -7.53 -12.76
N LYS A 143 4.99 -8.11 -13.85
CA LYS A 143 6.09 -9.07 -13.82
C LYS A 143 7.35 -8.38 -13.28
N ASN A 144 8.04 -9.05 -12.38
CA ASN A 144 9.28 -8.58 -11.74
C ASN A 144 9.11 -7.35 -10.81
N GLU A 145 7.91 -7.04 -10.39
CA GLU A 145 7.65 -6.04 -9.36
C GLU A 145 7.14 -6.73 -8.09
N LYS A 146 7.84 -6.52 -7.00
CA LYS A 146 7.48 -7.12 -5.71
C LYS A 146 6.39 -6.29 -5.05
N THR A 147 5.30 -6.94 -4.68
CA THR A 147 4.16 -6.30 -4.02
C THR A 147 3.86 -6.95 -2.68
N ILE A 148 3.31 -6.16 -1.76
CA ILE A 148 2.74 -6.67 -0.51
C ILE A 148 1.23 -6.60 -0.62
N ALA A 149 0.59 -7.77 -0.61
CA ALA A 149 -0.86 -7.89 -0.57
C ALA A 149 -1.36 -7.63 0.86
N TYR A 150 -2.47 -6.90 0.96
CA TYR A 150 -3.14 -6.67 2.25
C TYR A 150 -4.65 -6.51 2.00
N ALA A 151 -5.46 -6.90 2.98
CA ALA A 151 -6.91 -6.88 2.83
C ALA A 151 -7.50 -5.50 3.17
N GLU A 152 -6.95 -4.84 4.18
CA GLU A 152 -7.32 -3.47 4.60
C GLU A 152 -6.20 -2.82 5.41
N SER A 153 -6.21 -1.49 5.45
CA SER A 153 -5.42 -0.65 6.35
C SER A 153 -6.35 0.36 7.05
N HIS A 154 -5.76 1.32 7.76
CA HIS A 154 -6.52 2.43 8.34
C HIS A 154 -7.23 3.30 7.27
N ASP A 155 -6.70 3.38 6.05
CA ASP A 155 -7.27 4.19 4.97
C ASP A 155 -8.63 3.70 4.54
N GLN A 156 -8.84 2.39 4.40
CA GLN A 156 -10.13 1.83 3.99
C GLN A 156 -11.23 2.13 5.00
N ALA A 157 -10.90 2.14 6.29
CA ALA A 157 -11.86 2.50 7.34
C ALA A 157 -12.19 4.01 7.33
N LEU A 158 -11.20 4.87 7.04
CA LEU A 158 -11.36 6.32 7.02
C LEU A 158 -12.03 6.84 5.74
N VAL A 159 -11.65 6.29 4.59
CA VAL A 159 -12.14 6.73 3.27
C VAL A 159 -13.28 5.85 2.77
N GLY A 160 -13.24 4.57 3.08
CA GLY A 160 -14.23 3.57 2.69
C GLY A 160 -15.44 3.47 3.61
N ASP A 161 -15.51 4.27 4.69
CA ASP A 161 -16.62 4.38 5.63
C ASP A 161 -16.66 3.29 6.72
N LYS A 162 -16.24 2.04 6.43
CA LYS A 162 -16.27 0.92 7.39
C LYS A 162 -15.08 -0.02 7.18
N THR A 163 -14.67 -0.72 8.23
CA THR A 163 -13.75 -1.85 8.12
C THR A 163 -14.43 -3.05 7.46
N ILE A 164 -13.64 -4.00 6.96
CA ILE A 164 -14.16 -5.28 6.43
C ILE A 164 -15.08 -5.97 7.44
N ALA A 165 -14.70 -6.00 8.72
CA ALA A 165 -15.50 -6.61 9.76
C ALA A 165 -16.89 -5.96 9.88
N PHE A 166 -16.95 -4.61 9.82
CA PHE A 166 -18.22 -3.90 9.86
C PHE A 166 -19.04 -4.04 8.57
N TRP A 167 -18.41 -4.21 7.42
CA TRP A 167 -19.13 -4.54 6.18
C TRP A 167 -19.80 -5.92 6.27
N LEU A 168 -19.17 -6.88 6.95
CA LEU A 168 -19.67 -8.26 7.07
C LEU A 168 -20.70 -8.45 8.18
N MET A 169 -20.58 -7.74 9.30
CA MET A 169 -21.35 -8.02 10.52
C MET A 169 -22.14 -6.83 11.06
N ASP A 170 -21.82 -5.61 10.61
CA ASP A 170 -22.45 -4.33 10.96
C ASP A 170 -22.72 -4.18 12.48
N LYS A 171 -23.93 -3.74 12.85
CA LYS A 171 -24.33 -3.48 14.22
C LYS A 171 -24.32 -4.72 15.13
N GLU A 172 -24.42 -5.91 14.56
CA GLU A 172 -24.40 -7.16 15.33
C GLU A 172 -23.07 -7.34 16.10
N MET A 173 -21.98 -6.74 15.62
CA MET A 173 -20.70 -6.73 16.33
C MET A 173 -20.77 -6.10 17.72
N TYR A 174 -21.69 -5.19 17.96
CA TYR A 174 -21.83 -4.52 19.27
C TYR A 174 -22.61 -5.34 20.28
N PHE A 175 -23.50 -6.23 19.82
CA PHE A 175 -24.50 -6.85 20.70
C PHE A 175 -24.45 -8.38 20.70
N GLN A 176 -23.84 -9.00 19.67
CA GLN A 176 -23.93 -10.43 19.44
C GLN A 176 -22.59 -11.15 19.37
N MET A 177 -21.48 -10.47 19.63
CA MET A 177 -20.14 -11.10 19.65
C MET A 177 -19.89 -11.79 21.01
N HIS A 178 -20.69 -12.81 21.29
CA HIS A 178 -20.59 -13.59 22.51
C HIS A 178 -20.33 -15.06 22.18
N VAL A 179 -19.35 -15.69 22.85
CA VAL A 179 -18.91 -17.05 22.55
C VAL A 179 -20.00 -18.09 22.88
N ASP A 180 -20.76 -17.83 23.95
CA ASP A 180 -21.79 -18.76 24.45
C ASP A 180 -23.19 -18.51 23.84
N ASP A 181 -23.33 -17.51 22.98
CA ASP A 181 -24.60 -17.17 22.31
C ASP A 181 -24.38 -17.08 20.78
N PRO A 182 -24.40 -18.22 20.06
CA PRO A 182 -24.13 -18.27 18.63
C PRO A 182 -25.12 -17.43 17.83
N ASN A 183 -24.57 -16.57 16.96
CA ASN A 183 -25.34 -15.73 16.05
C ASN A 183 -24.90 -15.99 14.62
N LEU A 184 -25.83 -16.35 13.73
CA LEU A 184 -25.53 -16.72 12.34
C LEU A 184 -24.82 -15.58 11.58
N VAL A 185 -25.19 -14.32 11.80
CA VAL A 185 -24.57 -13.17 11.13
C VAL A 185 -23.10 -13.04 11.56
N ILE A 186 -22.83 -13.19 12.85
CA ILE A 186 -21.46 -13.13 13.40
C ILE A 186 -20.65 -14.34 12.91
N ASP A 187 -21.17 -15.56 13.00
CA ASP A 187 -20.43 -16.77 12.59
C ASP A 187 -20.09 -16.74 11.10
N ARG A 188 -21.06 -16.36 10.25
CA ARG A 188 -20.85 -16.19 8.79
C ARG A 188 -19.85 -15.06 8.54
N GLY A 189 -20.00 -13.91 9.19
CA GLY A 189 -19.11 -12.78 9.03
C GLY A 189 -17.66 -13.11 9.41
N ILE A 190 -17.45 -13.84 10.51
CA ILE A 190 -16.12 -14.31 10.91
C ILE A 190 -15.54 -15.29 9.88
N ALA A 191 -16.35 -16.22 9.38
CA ALA A 191 -15.91 -17.18 8.37
C ALA A 191 -15.48 -16.48 7.07
N LEU A 192 -16.28 -15.54 6.57
CA LEU A 192 -15.96 -14.74 5.40
C LEU A 192 -14.73 -13.86 5.60
N HIS A 193 -14.60 -13.23 6.78
CA HIS A 193 -13.45 -12.41 7.11
C HIS A 193 -12.15 -13.23 7.10
N LYS A 194 -12.16 -14.43 7.70
CA LYS A 194 -11.03 -15.36 7.65
C LYS A 194 -10.70 -15.76 6.21
N MET A 195 -11.72 -16.06 5.41
CA MET A 195 -11.54 -16.43 4.01
C MET A 195 -10.89 -15.30 3.19
N LEU A 196 -11.38 -14.07 3.29
CA LEU A 196 -10.79 -12.91 2.61
C LEU A 196 -9.32 -12.70 2.98
N ARG A 197 -9.01 -12.81 4.28
CA ARG A 197 -7.62 -12.73 4.77
C ARG A 197 -6.76 -13.86 4.20
N LEU A 198 -7.25 -15.09 4.23
CA LEU A 198 -6.53 -16.24 3.69
C LEU A 198 -6.26 -16.06 2.19
N PHE A 199 -7.26 -15.66 1.41
CA PHE A 199 -7.08 -15.35 -0.01
C PHE A 199 -6.00 -14.30 -0.22
N THR A 200 -6.05 -13.21 0.54
CA THR A 200 -5.09 -12.10 0.39
C THR A 200 -3.65 -12.52 0.67
N ILE A 201 -3.40 -13.34 1.70
CA ILE A 201 -2.04 -13.75 2.10
C ILE A 201 -1.49 -14.95 1.33
N SER A 202 -2.31 -15.65 0.56
CA SER A 202 -1.90 -16.85 -0.19
C SER A 202 -1.49 -16.58 -1.64
N LEU A 203 -1.41 -15.32 -2.06
CA LEU A 203 -1.17 -14.90 -3.44
C LEU A 203 0.22 -14.31 -3.66
#